data_e564d97fd80468bea65343cb44f456f0
#
_entry.id   e564d97fd80468bea65343cb44f456f0
#
_cell.length_a   1.000
_cell.length_b   1.000
_cell.length_c   1.000
_cell.angle_alpha   90.00
_cell.angle_beta   90.00
_cell.angle_gamma   90.00
#
_symmetry.space_group_name_H-M   'P 1'
#
loop_
_entity.id
_entity.type
_entity.pdbx_description
1 polymer ?
#
loop_
_entity_poly.entity_id
_entity_poly.type
_entity_poly.pdbx_seq_one_letter_code
_entity_poly.pdbx_strand_id
1 'polypeptide(L)'
;MFHKQPTKTSGTIGTYVRIGRTLLRRASKMERKGEMVSVTKISMRIALAFADAEPAVSAASARLYRAAAVYLIATLGAECLEDAMRIVNPTPSDDDYIREEQLKTSRDDRAKVLRGAQQKAKWVSEADWKTLLSALASSGNVWGPAAVMWLKAGMATGLRPCEWQSATLACDTLIVQNAKATNGRAPGKERKLCLAGATPAERQAVRDFLDLATECAAKNVFDEMYSGVRKHVWKTARSSLSPRSRYPSLYSARHVFCARAKAAHGHAWVAALMGHASHATAGRHYAQARHARGGVPLGVTPLSPKLPPTP
;
A
#
# COMPACT_ATOMS: atom_id res chain seq x y z
N MET A 1 -0.71 -27.60 -18.64
CA MET A 1 -1.59 -26.71 -17.86
C MET A 1 -1.21 -25.27 -18.17
N PHE A 2 -1.99 -24.54 -18.96
CA PHE A 2 -1.73 -23.14 -19.25
C PHE A 2 -2.10 -22.33 -18.00
N HIS A 3 -1.12 -21.87 -17.25
CA HIS A 3 -1.35 -20.87 -16.22
C HIS A 3 -1.88 -19.59 -16.90
N LYS A 4 -3.17 -19.31 -16.74
CA LYS A 4 -3.76 -18.03 -17.14
C LYS A 4 -2.95 -16.92 -16.51
N GLN A 5 -2.23 -16.15 -17.32
CA GLN A 5 -1.53 -14.97 -16.81
C GLN A 5 -2.55 -14.02 -16.15
N PRO A 6 -2.25 -13.51 -14.96
CA PRO A 6 -3.17 -12.62 -14.26
C PRO A 6 -3.45 -11.37 -15.08
N THR A 7 -4.71 -11.12 -15.40
CA THR A 7 -5.14 -9.93 -16.12
C THR A 7 -4.80 -8.66 -15.34
N LYS A 8 -4.04 -7.76 -15.96
CA LYS A 8 -3.69 -6.47 -15.37
C LYS A 8 -4.90 -5.53 -15.41
N THR A 9 -5.17 -4.84 -14.30
CA THR A 9 -6.23 -3.83 -14.25
C THR A 9 -5.85 -2.60 -15.09
N SER A 10 -6.85 -1.83 -15.56
CA SER A 10 -6.63 -0.57 -16.29
C SER A 10 -5.74 0.41 -15.51
N GLY A 11 -5.91 0.51 -14.19
CA GLY A 11 -5.07 1.33 -13.32
C GLY A 11 -3.61 0.85 -13.27
N THR A 12 -3.36 -0.46 -13.33
CA THR A 12 -2.01 -1.02 -13.42
C THR A 12 -1.38 -0.68 -14.77
N ILE A 13 -2.13 -0.83 -15.86
CA ILE A 13 -1.67 -0.47 -17.21
C ILE A 13 -1.36 1.02 -17.30
N GLY A 14 -2.23 1.89 -16.81
CA GLY A 14 -2.00 3.34 -16.74
C GLY A 14 -0.71 3.70 -15.96
N THR A 15 -0.44 2.98 -14.88
CA THR A 15 0.81 3.13 -14.12
C THR A 15 2.03 2.71 -14.94
N TYR A 16 1.96 1.60 -15.67
CA TYR A 16 3.04 1.12 -16.51
C TYR A 16 3.34 2.07 -17.68
N VAL A 17 2.30 2.60 -18.33
CA VAL A 17 2.45 3.61 -19.39
C VAL A 17 3.14 4.87 -18.86
N ARG A 18 2.76 5.36 -17.68
CA ARG A 18 3.41 6.52 -17.06
C ARG A 18 4.88 6.26 -16.76
N ILE A 19 5.22 5.09 -16.23
CA ILE A 19 6.62 4.68 -15.99
C ILE A 19 7.38 4.61 -17.33
N GLY A 20 6.79 4.02 -18.35
CA GLY A 20 7.40 3.96 -19.69
C GLY A 20 7.75 5.33 -20.27
N ARG A 21 6.83 6.30 -20.14
CA ARG A 21 7.11 7.69 -20.53
C ARG A 21 8.29 8.28 -19.74
N THR A 22 8.42 7.95 -18.46
CA THR A 22 9.55 8.39 -17.63
C THR A 22 10.85 7.76 -18.08
N LEU A 23 10.86 6.47 -18.40
CA LEU A 23 12.03 5.76 -18.93
C LEU A 23 12.45 6.31 -20.30
N LEU A 24 11.51 6.56 -21.21
CA LEU A 24 11.82 7.14 -22.52
C LEU A 24 12.40 8.56 -22.41
N ARG A 25 11.91 9.39 -21.50
CA ARG A 25 12.51 10.72 -21.23
C ARG A 25 13.93 10.58 -20.68
N ARG A 26 14.18 9.57 -19.85
CA ARG A 26 15.52 9.28 -19.34
C ARG A 26 16.46 8.85 -20.47
N ALA A 27 16.03 7.92 -21.33
CA ALA A 27 16.78 7.51 -22.50
C ALA A 27 17.18 8.70 -23.38
N SER A 28 16.23 9.58 -23.71
CA SER A 28 16.51 10.79 -24.50
C SER A 28 17.48 11.77 -23.82
N LYS A 29 17.53 11.79 -22.48
CA LYS A 29 18.50 12.58 -21.72
C LYS A 29 19.88 11.95 -21.78
N MET A 30 19.98 10.63 -21.69
CA MET A 30 21.24 9.89 -21.78
C MET A 30 21.86 10.03 -23.17
N GLU A 31 21.04 9.93 -24.24
CA GLU A 31 21.48 10.15 -25.61
C GLU A 31 22.07 11.56 -25.81
N ARG A 32 21.39 12.59 -25.29
CA ARG A 32 21.87 13.99 -25.39
C ARG A 32 23.18 14.25 -24.64
N LYS A 33 23.45 13.46 -23.60
CA LYS A 33 24.70 13.57 -22.84
C LYS A 33 25.84 12.70 -23.36
N GLY A 34 25.60 11.93 -24.42
CA GLY A 34 26.55 10.94 -24.92
C GLY A 34 26.75 9.73 -24.01
N GLU A 35 25.91 9.58 -22.99
CA GLU A 35 25.94 8.46 -22.04
C GLU A 35 25.34 7.17 -22.65
N MET A 36 24.67 7.28 -23.78
CA MET A 36 24.04 6.18 -24.52
C MET A 36 24.13 6.45 -26.01
N VAL A 37 24.50 5.43 -26.78
CA VAL A 37 24.41 5.48 -28.25
C VAL A 37 22.96 5.65 -28.67
N SER A 38 22.71 6.46 -29.70
CA SER A 38 21.35 6.65 -30.22
C SER A 38 20.77 5.32 -30.70
N VAL A 39 19.70 4.89 -30.06
CA VAL A 39 19.00 3.64 -30.34
C VAL A 39 17.60 3.94 -30.84
N THR A 40 17.30 3.54 -32.07
CA THR A 40 15.99 3.80 -32.70
C THR A 40 14.87 2.93 -32.15
N LYS A 41 15.18 1.72 -31.65
CA LYS A 41 14.20 0.76 -31.15
C LYS A 41 13.67 1.14 -29.77
N ILE A 42 12.38 1.38 -29.65
CA ILE A 42 11.74 1.82 -28.39
C ILE A 42 11.92 0.78 -27.27
N SER A 43 11.84 -0.52 -27.57
CA SER A 43 12.05 -1.60 -26.59
C SER A 43 13.43 -1.52 -25.94
N MET A 44 14.46 -1.31 -26.76
CA MET A 44 15.85 -1.20 -26.31
C MET A 44 16.07 0.08 -25.49
N ARG A 45 15.49 1.20 -25.90
CA ARG A 45 15.54 2.46 -25.14
C ARG A 45 14.92 2.32 -23.74
N ILE A 46 13.80 1.61 -23.63
CA ILE A 46 13.16 1.34 -22.34
C ILE A 46 14.06 0.45 -21.47
N ALA A 47 14.66 -0.60 -22.05
CA ALA A 47 15.53 -1.53 -21.33
C ALA A 47 16.79 -0.85 -20.79
N LEU A 48 17.51 -0.11 -21.62
CA LEU A 48 18.72 0.62 -21.23
C LEU A 48 18.43 1.71 -20.18
N ALA A 49 17.35 2.47 -20.37
CA ALA A 49 16.94 3.47 -19.38
C ALA A 49 16.50 2.86 -18.06
N PHE A 50 15.95 1.63 -18.07
CA PHE A 50 15.65 0.89 -16.86
C PHE A 50 16.94 0.46 -16.14
N ALA A 51 17.90 -0.13 -16.84
CA ALA A 51 19.17 -0.55 -16.27
C ALA A 51 19.93 0.62 -15.63
N ASP A 52 19.92 1.80 -16.25
CA ASP A 52 20.49 3.02 -15.69
C ASP A 52 19.69 3.54 -14.46
N ALA A 53 18.37 3.37 -14.46
CA ALA A 53 17.51 3.84 -13.34
C ALA A 53 17.52 2.90 -12.13
N GLU A 54 17.71 1.60 -12.32
CA GLU A 54 17.53 0.57 -11.28
C GLU A 54 18.41 0.79 -10.04
N PRO A 55 19.71 1.10 -10.16
CA PRO A 55 20.56 1.34 -8.99
C PRO A 55 20.17 2.56 -8.16
N ALA A 56 19.51 3.52 -8.77
CA ALA A 56 19.16 4.82 -8.16
C ALA A 56 17.80 4.80 -7.42
N VAL A 57 17.01 3.73 -7.55
CA VAL A 57 15.67 3.66 -6.97
C VAL A 57 15.56 2.61 -5.86
N SER A 58 14.53 2.71 -5.02
CA SER A 58 14.28 1.68 -3.99
C SER A 58 13.96 0.32 -4.62
N ALA A 59 14.26 -0.78 -3.93
CA ALA A 59 13.94 -2.14 -4.38
C ALA A 59 12.46 -2.34 -4.74
N ALA A 60 11.53 -1.63 -4.09
CA ALA A 60 10.11 -1.67 -4.44
C ALA A 60 9.83 -0.93 -5.75
N SER A 61 10.47 0.21 -5.96
CA SER A 61 10.38 0.98 -7.22
C SER A 61 11.05 0.22 -8.36
N ALA A 62 12.22 -0.37 -8.14
CA ALA A 62 12.92 -1.20 -9.14
C ALA A 62 12.03 -2.35 -9.62
N ARG A 63 11.39 -3.08 -8.71
CA ARG A 63 10.43 -4.14 -9.07
C ARG A 63 9.25 -3.62 -9.89
N LEU A 64 8.72 -2.45 -9.55
CA LEU A 64 7.61 -1.85 -10.30
C LEU A 64 8.07 -1.38 -11.68
N TYR A 65 9.25 -0.76 -11.77
CA TYR A 65 9.85 -0.32 -13.03
C TYR A 65 10.15 -1.50 -13.95
N ARG A 66 10.72 -2.58 -13.38
CA ARG A 66 10.97 -3.83 -14.11
C ARG A 66 9.68 -4.42 -14.67
N ALA A 67 8.63 -4.55 -13.84
CA ALA A 67 7.33 -5.05 -14.28
C ALA A 67 6.70 -4.18 -15.38
N ALA A 68 6.89 -2.86 -15.31
CA ALA A 68 6.43 -1.93 -16.34
C ALA A 68 7.25 -2.05 -17.63
N ALA A 69 8.58 -2.13 -17.53
CA ALA A 69 9.45 -2.31 -18.68
C ALA A 69 9.17 -3.62 -19.43
N VAL A 70 9.11 -4.75 -18.70
CA VAL A 70 8.74 -6.06 -19.28
C VAL A 70 7.39 -6.01 -19.99
N TYR A 71 6.38 -5.40 -19.36
CA TYR A 71 5.06 -5.28 -19.95
C TYR A 71 5.07 -4.46 -21.24
N LEU A 72 5.74 -3.32 -21.23
CA LEU A 72 5.80 -2.40 -22.39
C LEU A 72 6.62 -2.98 -23.53
N ILE A 73 7.78 -3.57 -23.24
CA ILE A 73 8.62 -4.24 -24.24
C ILE A 73 7.83 -5.37 -24.91
N ALA A 74 7.14 -6.20 -24.13
CA ALA A 74 6.30 -7.28 -24.66
C ALA A 74 5.10 -6.78 -25.49
N THR A 75 4.59 -5.56 -25.21
CA THR A 75 3.42 -4.99 -25.87
C THR A 75 3.81 -4.22 -27.17
N LEU A 76 4.99 -3.60 -27.19
CA LEU A 76 5.45 -2.75 -28.29
C LEU A 76 6.03 -3.55 -29.47
N GLY A 77 6.22 -4.86 -29.33
CA GLY A 77 6.51 -5.79 -30.41
C GLY A 77 7.98 -6.03 -30.75
N ALA A 78 8.14 -6.86 -31.70
CA ALA A 78 9.06 -7.87 -32.13
C ALA A 78 10.55 -7.48 -32.30
N GLU A 79 10.91 -6.26 -32.58
CA GLU A 79 12.31 -5.94 -32.86
C GLU A 79 13.13 -5.76 -31.57
N CYS A 80 14.21 -6.53 -31.46
CA CYS A 80 15.09 -6.58 -30.27
C CYS A 80 14.39 -7.01 -28.97
N LEU A 81 13.27 -7.77 -29.06
CA LEU A 81 12.53 -8.23 -27.89
C LEU A 81 13.41 -9.04 -26.94
N GLU A 82 14.14 -10.01 -27.45
CA GLU A 82 15.00 -10.89 -26.65
C GLU A 82 16.11 -10.12 -25.96
N ASP A 83 16.82 -9.26 -26.68
CA ASP A 83 17.93 -8.47 -26.11
C ASP A 83 17.43 -7.48 -25.07
N ALA A 84 16.33 -6.78 -25.35
CA ALA A 84 15.70 -5.89 -24.39
C ALA A 84 15.21 -6.63 -23.14
N MET A 85 14.66 -7.84 -23.30
CA MET A 85 14.21 -8.67 -22.17
C MET A 85 15.38 -9.22 -21.35
N ARG A 86 16.51 -9.58 -21.97
CA ARG A 86 17.74 -9.98 -21.24
C ARG A 86 18.26 -8.86 -20.36
N ILE A 87 18.23 -7.61 -20.83
CA ILE A 87 18.65 -6.45 -20.02
C ILE A 87 17.73 -6.22 -18.82
N VAL A 88 16.40 -6.33 -19.01
CA VAL A 88 15.43 -6.04 -17.96
C VAL A 88 15.26 -7.20 -16.97
N ASN A 89 15.43 -8.42 -17.44
CA ASN A 89 15.27 -9.64 -16.67
C ASN A 89 16.41 -10.62 -16.97
N PRO A 90 17.64 -10.30 -16.53
CA PRO A 90 18.79 -11.17 -16.75
C PRO A 90 18.53 -12.55 -16.14
N THR A 91 18.90 -13.59 -16.86
CA THR A 91 18.99 -14.95 -16.30
C THR A 91 20.07 -14.95 -15.23
N PRO A 92 19.81 -15.45 -14.02
CA PRO A 92 20.86 -15.53 -12.99
C PRO A 92 22.03 -16.37 -13.52
N SER A 93 23.23 -15.82 -13.51
CA SER A 93 24.46 -16.56 -13.67
C SER A 93 24.95 -17.02 -12.28
N ASP A 94 25.81 -18.03 -12.23
CA ASP A 94 26.41 -18.47 -10.96
C ASP A 94 27.15 -17.35 -10.23
N ASP A 95 27.70 -16.37 -10.96
CA ASP A 95 28.30 -15.15 -10.42
C ASP A 95 27.29 -14.22 -9.74
N ASP A 96 26.01 -14.21 -10.19
CA ASP A 96 24.95 -13.44 -9.56
C ASP A 96 24.54 -14.02 -8.20
N TYR A 97 24.64 -15.34 -8.01
CA TYR A 97 24.41 -16.03 -6.73
C TYR A 97 25.45 -15.61 -5.68
N ILE A 98 26.73 -15.59 -6.07
CA ILE A 98 27.85 -15.14 -5.21
C ILE A 98 27.71 -13.65 -4.89
N ARG A 99 27.28 -12.85 -5.86
CA ARG A 99 27.05 -11.41 -5.71
C ARG A 99 25.83 -11.10 -4.82
N GLU A 100 24.77 -11.91 -4.89
CA GLU A 100 23.61 -11.78 -3.98
C GLU A 100 23.98 -12.11 -2.53
N GLU A 101 24.85 -13.05 -2.31
CA GLU A 101 25.34 -13.42 -0.97
C GLU A 101 26.29 -12.37 -0.38
N GLN A 102 27.16 -11.80 -1.21
CA GLN A 102 28.01 -10.65 -0.82
C GLN A 102 27.20 -9.36 -0.63
N LEU A 103 26.09 -9.17 -1.37
CA LEU A 103 25.17 -8.05 -1.20
C LEU A 103 24.26 -8.19 0.02
N LYS A 104 24.07 -9.38 0.56
CA LYS A 104 23.38 -9.57 1.86
C LYS A 104 24.17 -8.99 3.02
N THR A 105 25.48 -9.04 2.98
CA THR A 105 26.39 -8.44 3.99
C THR A 105 26.49 -6.91 3.87
N SER A 106 26.31 -6.34 2.69
CA SER A 106 26.32 -4.87 2.48
C SER A 106 24.94 -4.22 2.59
N ARG A 107 23.89 -5.00 2.93
CA ARG A 107 22.51 -4.51 3.06
C ARG A 107 22.30 -3.46 4.16
N ASP A 108 23.11 -3.48 5.20
CA ASP A 108 22.99 -2.53 6.31
C ASP A 108 23.38 -1.10 5.91
N ASP A 109 24.33 -0.92 5.01
CA ASP A 109 24.75 0.41 4.56
C ASP A 109 23.85 1.00 3.47
N ARG A 110 23.34 0.16 2.53
CA ARG A 110 22.33 0.58 1.54
C ARG A 110 20.96 0.84 2.19
N ALA A 111 20.62 0.17 3.28
CA ALA A 111 19.39 0.41 4.04
C ALA A 111 19.31 1.84 4.60
N LYS A 112 20.44 2.53 4.80
CA LYS A 112 20.44 3.93 5.26
C LYS A 112 20.02 4.93 4.19
N VAL A 113 20.31 4.67 2.92
CA VAL A 113 20.05 5.61 1.81
C VAL A 113 18.66 5.43 1.18
N LEU A 114 18.08 4.22 1.24
CA LEU A 114 16.82 3.87 0.54
C LEU A 114 15.55 3.97 1.40
N ARG A 115 15.55 4.72 2.48
CA ARG A 115 14.49 4.75 3.52
C ARG A 115 13.19 5.48 3.16
N GLY A 116 12.98 5.91 1.92
CA GLY A 116 11.77 6.66 1.53
C GLY A 116 10.44 5.92 1.64
N ALA A 117 10.39 4.60 1.44
CA ALA A 117 9.14 3.84 1.35
C ALA A 117 8.68 3.14 2.65
N GLN A 118 9.54 3.04 3.68
CA GLN A 118 9.24 2.34 4.94
C GLN A 118 8.95 3.27 6.12
N GLN A 119 8.66 4.54 5.88
CA GLN A 119 8.54 5.56 6.93
C GLN A 119 7.20 5.55 7.69
N LYS A 120 6.33 4.59 7.46
CA LYS A 120 5.04 4.51 8.17
C LYS A 120 5.23 3.84 9.53
N ALA A 121 4.79 4.51 10.59
CA ALA A 121 4.75 3.90 11.92
C ALA A 121 3.76 2.73 11.93
N LYS A 122 4.23 1.52 12.27
CA LYS A 122 3.37 0.36 12.50
C LYS A 122 2.79 0.39 13.92
N TRP A 123 3.47 1.04 14.83
CA TRP A 123 3.05 1.28 16.19
C TRP A 123 3.07 2.77 16.48
N VAL A 124 2.07 3.24 17.21
CA VAL A 124 1.91 4.64 17.63
C VAL A 124 1.36 4.61 19.06
N SER A 125 2.00 5.31 19.97
CA SER A 125 1.55 5.38 21.37
C SER A 125 0.19 6.08 21.48
N GLU A 126 -0.50 5.84 22.58
CA GLU A 126 -1.78 6.51 22.81
C GLU A 126 -1.62 8.03 22.96
N ALA A 127 -0.54 8.45 23.64
CA ALA A 127 -0.19 9.86 23.75
C ALA A 127 0.04 10.50 22.40
N ASP A 128 0.82 9.85 21.50
CA ASP A 128 1.04 10.34 20.14
C ASP A 128 -0.25 10.44 19.33
N TRP A 129 -1.17 9.48 19.48
CA TRP A 129 -2.47 9.54 18.82
C TRP A 129 -3.32 10.69 19.35
N LYS A 130 -3.37 10.90 20.66
CA LYS A 130 -4.09 12.05 21.26
C LYS A 130 -3.52 13.35 20.75
N THR A 131 -2.21 13.50 20.78
CA THR A 131 -1.50 14.71 20.27
C THR A 131 -1.80 14.93 18.79
N LEU A 132 -1.68 13.91 17.95
CA LEU A 132 -1.92 14.02 16.51
C LEU A 132 -3.38 14.39 16.20
N LEU A 133 -4.34 13.69 16.83
CA LEU A 133 -5.77 13.95 16.59
C LEU A 133 -6.17 15.35 17.05
N SER A 134 -5.65 15.82 18.21
CA SER A 134 -5.87 17.19 18.69
C SER A 134 -5.27 18.22 17.72
N ALA A 135 -4.03 18.03 17.29
CA ALA A 135 -3.37 18.91 16.34
C ALA A 135 -4.07 18.97 14.97
N LEU A 136 -4.60 17.85 14.49
CA LEU A 136 -5.41 17.80 13.26
C LEU A 136 -6.74 18.55 13.43
N ALA A 137 -7.42 18.38 14.58
CA ALA A 137 -8.68 19.04 14.85
C ALA A 137 -8.54 20.57 14.95
N SER A 138 -7.44 21.04 15.56
CA SER A 138 -7.17 22.48 15.77
C SER A 138 -6.41 23.16 14.63
N SER A 139 -6.07 22.43 13.57
CA SER A 139 -5.15 22.92 12.53
C SER A 139 -5.69 24.06 11.65
N GLY A 140 -7.00 24.35 11.67
CA GLY A 140 -7.64 25.27 10.72
C GLY A 140 -7.57 24.85 9.24
N ASN A 141 -6.98 23.68 8.95
CA ASN A 141 -6.86 23.17 7.60
C ASN A 141 -8.14 22.48 7.15
N VAL A 142 -8.56 22.71 5.91
CA VAL A 142 -9.78 22.14 5.34
C VAL A 142 -9.83 20.59 5.44
N TRP A 143 -8.68 19.92 5.44
CA TRP A 143 -8.57 18.46 5.56
C TRP A 143 -8.50 17.96 7.02
N GLY A 144 -8.45 18.84 8.01
CA GLY A 144 -8.33 18.50 9.43
C GLY A 144 -9.49 17.61 9.91
N PRO A 145 -10.76 18.03 9.77
CA PRO A 145 -11.92 17.23 10.18
C PRO A 145 -11.96 15.86 9.50
N ALA A 146 -11.77 15.81 8.18
CA ALA A 146 -11.73 14.57 7.42
C ALA A 146 -10.59 13.64 7.88
N ALA A 147 -9.42 14.19 8.24
CA ALA A 147 -8.29 13.41 8.75
C ALA A 147 -8.60 12.76 10.10
N VAL A 148 -9.23 13.50 11.01
CA VAL A 148 -9.65 12.98 12.32
C VAL A 148 -10.66 11.85 12.17
N MET A 149 -11.73 12.09 11.37
CA MET A 149 -12.75 11.07 11.10
C MET A 149 -12.13 9.81 10.50
N TRP A 150 -11.29 9.96 9.47
CA TRP A 150 -10.63 8.83 8.81
C TRP A 150 -9.76 8.01 9.74
N LEU A 151 -8.94 8.66 10.56
CA LEU A 151 -8.07 7.96 11.51
C LEU A 151 -8.87 7.20 12.55
N LYS A 152 -9.93 7.81 13.12
CA LYS A 152 -10.81 7.14 14.11
C LYS A 152 -11.55 5.96 13.49
N ALA A 153 -12.20 6.14 12.33
CA ALA A 153 -12.88 5.08 11.61
C ALA A 153 -11.93 3.95 11.16
N GLY A 154 -10.73 4.32 10.71
CA GLY A 154 -9.69 3.36 10.34
C GLY A 154 -9.16 2.52 11.52
N MET A 155 -9.07 3.10 12.72
CA MET A 155 -8.71 2.37 13.95
C MET A 155 -9.83 1.44 14.42
N ALA A 156 -11.09 1.75 14.10
CA ALA A 156 -12.25 0.93 14.45
C ALA A 156 -12.46 -0.24 13.47
N THR A 157 -12.13 -0.09 12.19
CA THR A 157 -12.50 -1.06 11.14
C THR A 157 -11.33 -1.69 10.39
N GLY A 158 -10.18 -1.04 10.43
CA GLY A 158 -8.99 -1.49 9.71
C GLY A 158 -9.11 -1.45 8.18
N LEU A 159 -10.06 -0.73 7.60
CA LEU A 159 -10.19 -0.62 6.15
C LEU A 159 -8.94 -0.01 5.50
N ARG A 160 -8.64 -0.46 4.28
CA ARG A 160 -7.64 0.22 3.44
C ARG A 160 -8.21 1.54 2.93
N PRO A 161 -7.39 2.57 2.68
CA PRO A 161 -7.88 3.84 2.17
C PRO A 161 -8.82 3.75 0.97
N CYS A 162 -8.51 2.92 -0.01
CA CYS A 162 -9.34 2.74 -1.20
C CYS A 162 -10.61 1.91 -0.97
N GLU A 163 -10.74 1.20 0.14
CA GLU A 163 -11.93 0.39 0.45
C GLU A 163 -13.11 1.26 0.92
N TRP A 164 -12.83 2.47 1.43
CA TRP A 164 -13.86 3.39 1.90
C TRP A 164 -14.76 3.92 0.79
N GLN A 165 -14.23 4.04 -0.42
CA GLN A 165 -14.94 4.58 -1.59
C GLN A 165 -16.19 3.74 -1.98
N SER A 166 -16.19 2.46 -1.64
CA SER A 166 -17.25 1.52 -2.01
C SER A 166 -17.80 0.74 -0.82
N ALA A 167 -17.41 1.10 0.40
CA ALA A 167 -17.96 0.48 1.60
C ALA A 167 -19.37 1.00 1.85
N THR A 168 -20.25 0.14 2.36
CA THR A 168 -21.63 0.48 2.72
C THR A 168 -21.96 -0.06 4.11
N LEU A 169 -22.82 0.64 4.85
CA LEU A 169 -23.28 0.24 6.17
C LEU A 169 -24.77 -0.04 6.15
N ALA A 170 -25.17 -1.24 6.53
CA ALA A 170 -26.55 -1.64 6.72
C ALA A 170 -26.73 -2.07 8.19
N CYS A 171 -27.49 -1.31 8.96
CA CYS A 171 -27.57 -1.43 10.42
C CYS A 171 -26.17 -1.42 11.04
N ASP A 172 -25.75 -2.52 11.67
CA ASP A 172 -24.39 -2.69 12.24
C ASP A 172 -23.46 -3.52 11.35
N THR A 173 -23.84 -3.77 10.10
CA THR A 173 -23.03 -4.54 9.14
C THR A 173 -22.33 -3.62 8.14
N LEU A 174 -21.01 -3.53 8.26
CA LEU A 174 -20.17 -2.83 7.27
C LEU A 174 -19.74 -3.80 6.17
N ILE A 175 -20.22 -3.56 4.94
CA ILE A 175 -19.90 -4.34 3.74
C ILE A 175 -18.74 -3.66 3.04
N VAL A 176 -17.67 -4.40 2.79
CA VAL A 176 -16.41 -3.86 2.27
C VAL A 176 -15.99 -4.63 1.03
N GLN A 177 -15.83 -3.93 -0.10
CA GLN A 177 -15.22 -4.50 -1.30
C GLN A 177 -13.71 -4.66 -1.10
N ASN A 178 -13.22 -5.88 -1.24
CA ASN A 178 -11.81 -6.17 -0.98
C ASN A 178 -10.90 -5.58 -2.06
N ALA A 179 -10.05 -4.62 -1.70
CA ALA A 179 -9.12 -3.94 -2.62
C ALA A 179 -8.14 -4.86 -3.36
N LYS A 180 -7.95 -6.10 -2.90
CA LYS A 180 -7.05 -7.08 -3.50
C LYS A 180 -7.78 -8.36 -3.90
N ALA A 181 -9.04 -8.25 -4.32
CA ALA A 181 -9.86 -9.39 -4.72
C ALA A 181 -9.39 -10.08 -6.01
N THR A 182 -8.51 -9.42 -6.78
CA THR A 182 -7.93 -9.99 -8.00
C THR A 182 -6.80 -10.97 -7.69
N ASN A 183 -6.67 -12.01 -8.52
CA ASN A 183 -5.56 -12.98 -8.49
C ASN A 183 -5.43 -13.74 -7.16
N GLY A 184 -6.53 -14.08 -6.51
CA GLY A 184 -6.53 -14.89 -5.28
C GLY A 184 -5.90 -14.23 -4.04
N ARG A 185 -5.70 -12.90 -4.05
CA ARG A 185 -5.06 -12.17 -2.94
C ARG A 185 -6.02 -11.75 -1.83
N ALA A 186 -7.30 -12.02 -1.99
CA ALA A 186 -8.32 -11.86 -0.95
C ALA A 186 -9.22 -13.10 -0.92
N PRO A 187 -9.89 -13.39 0.21
CA PRO A 187 -10.75 -14.56 0.37
C PRO A 187 -12.06 -14.49 -0.44
N GLY A 188 -12.31 -13.38 -1.11
CA GLY A 188 -13.49 -13.12 -1.93
C GLY A 188 -13.55 -11.68 -2.40
N LYS A 189 -14.59 -11.34 -3.17
CA LYS A 189 -14.79 -9.96 -3.67
C LYS A 189 -15.13 -8.99 -2.53
N GLU A 190 -15.85 -9.46 -1.52
CA GLU A 190 -16.26 -8.65 -0.36
C GLU A 190 -16.00 -9.36 0.97
N ARG A 191 -16.03 -8.59 2.04
CA ARG A 191 -16.12 -9.06 3.43
C ARG A 191 -17.15 -8.25 4.19
N LYS A 192 -17.73 -8.85 5.21
CA LYS A 192 -18.72 -8.21 6.09
C LYS A 192 -18.18 -8.14 7.51
N LEU A 193 -18.23 -6.95 8.09
CA LEU A 193 -17.80 -6.69 9.46
C LEU A 193 -19.02 -6.30 10.31
N CYS A 194 -19.24 -6.99 11.42
CA CYS A 194 -20.26 -6.63 12.39
C CYS A 194 -19.69 -5.60 13.37
N LEU A 195 -20.33 -4.45 13.48
CA LEU A 195 -19.97 -3.36 14.39
C LEU A 195 -20.78 -3.34 15.68
N ALA A 196 -21.68 -4.31 15.90
CA ALA A 196 -22.57 -4.32 17.06
C ALA A 196 -21.83 -4.25 18.42
N GLY A 197 -20.68 -4.93 18.53
CA GLY A 197 -19.83 -4.88 19.71
C GLY A 197 -18.88 -3.68 19.78
N ALA A 198 -18.82 -2.83 18.74
CA ALA A 198 -18.00 -1.62 18.78
C ALA A 198 -18.61 -0.57 19.72
N THR A 199 -17.78 0.28 20.32
CA THR A 199 -18.27 1.36 21.17
C THR A 199 -19.14 2.35 20.37
N PRO A 200 -20.08 3.06 21.03
CA PRO A 200 -20.88 4.09 20.36
C PRO A 200 -20.01 5.12 19.60
N ALA A 201 -18.89 5.54 20.20
CA ALA A 201 -17.96 6.48 19.58
C ALA A 201 -17.27 5.91 18.33
N GLU A 202 -16.91 4.61 18.36
CA GLU A 202 -16.35 3.93 17.19
C GLU A 202 -17.38 3.81 16.05
N ARG A 203 -18.60 3.39 16.38
CA ARG A 203 -19.71 3.32 15.39
C ARG A 203 -20.00 4.68 14.78
N GLN A 204 -20.06 5.74 15.60
CA GLN A 204 -20.30 7.09 15.09
C GLN A 204 -19.16 7.55 14.18
N ALA A 205 -17.89 7.36 14.55
CA ALA A 205 -16.76 7.70 13.70
C ALA A 205 -16.79 6.95 12.35
N VAL A 206 -17.26 5.71 12.32
CA VAL A 206 -17.42 4.94 11.08
C VAL A 206 -18.52 5.53 10.22
N ARG A 207 -19.68 5.89 10.78
CA ARG A 207 -20.79 6.53 10.06
C ARG A 207 -20.36 7.88 9.48
N ASP A 208 -19.82 8.77 10.31
CA ASP A 208 -19.39 10.11 9.88
C ASP A 208 -18.40 10.06 8.72
N PHE A 209 -17.43 9.16 8.80
CA PHE A 209 -16.45 9.04 7.73
C PHE A 209 -17.01 8.35 6.49
N LEU A 210 -17.91 7.39 6.64
CA LEU A 210 -18.56 6.72 5.51
C LEU A 210 -19.44 7.67 4.71
N ASP A 211 -20.21 8.52 5.40
CA ASP A 211 -21.06 9.55 4.76
C ASP A 211 -20.18 10.51 3.95
N LEU A 212 -19.10 11.01 4.52
CA LEU A 212 -18.14 11.86 3.82
C LEU A 212 -17.51 11.14 2.61
N ALA A 213 -17.09 9.88 2.78
CA ALA A 213 -16.47 9.10 1.71
C ALA A 213 -17.45 8.85 0.55
N THR A 214 -18.71 8.57 0.88
CA THR A 214 -19.79 8.36 -0.10
C THR A 214 -20.10 9.66 -0.87
N GLU A 215 -20.20 10.78 -0.17
CA GLU A 215 -20.38 12.08 -0.80
C GLU A 215 -19.22 12.44 -1.74
N CYS A 216 -17.98 12.25 -1.29
CA CYS A 216 -16.80 12.49 -2.12
C CYS A 216 -16.73 11.55 -3.33
N ALA A 217 -17.15 10.29 -3.18
CA ALA A 217 -17.21 9.34 -4.28
C ALA A 217 -18.27 9.73 -5.32
N ALA A 218 -19.46 10.15 -4.88
CA ALA A 218 -20.52 10.63 -5.75
C ALA A 218 -20.11 11.88 -6.56
N LYS A 219 -19.31 12.75 -5.97
CA LYS A 219 -18.74 13.96 -6.61
C LYS A 219 -17.46 13.69 -7.40
N ASN A 220 -16.96 12.46 -7.46
CA ASN A 220 -15.67 12.08 -8.06
C ASN A 220 -14.44 12.82 -7.50
N VAL A 221 -14.49 13.28 -6.24
CA VAL A 221 -13.39 14.00 -5.56
C VAL A 221 -12.70 13.18 -4.46
N PHE A 222 -13.01 11.88 -4.35
CA PHE A 222 -12.43 11.02 -3.31
C PHE A 222 -10.90 10.97 -3.36
N ASP A 223 -10.31 10.88 -4.54
CA ASP A 223 -8.85 10.83 -4.71
C ASP A 223 -8.18 12.16 -4.31
N GLU A 224 -8.86 13.28 -4.55
CA GLU A 224 -8.41 14.61 -4.10
C GLU A 224 -8.44 14.69 -2.58
N MET A 225 -9.57 14.34 -1.95
CA MET A 225 -9.70 14.25 -0.49
C MET A 225 -8.62 13.34 0.08
N TYR A 226 -8.44 12.13 -0.47
CA TYR A 226 -7.40 11.20 0.00
C TYR A 226 -6.00 11.80 -0.07
N SER A 227 -5.67 12.46 -1.17
CA SER A 227 -4.36 13.10 -1.36
C SER A 227 -4.15 14.25 -0.38
N GLY A 228 -5.16 15.10 -0.19
CA GLY A 228 -5.16 16.22 0.73
C GLY A 228 -5.01 15.76 2.19
N VAL A 229 -5.87 14.87 2.63
CA VAL A 229 -5.85 14.28 3.98
C VAL A 229 -4.51 13.60 4.26
N ARG A 230 -3.99 12.79 3.33
CA ARG A 230 -2.71 12.10 3.48
C ARG A 230 -1.55 13.07 3.67
N LYS A 231 -1.50 14.15 2.89
CA LYS A 231 -0.47 15.19 3.00
C LYS A 231 -0.59 15.94 4.31
N HIS A 232 -1.82 16.27 4.72
CA HIS A 232 -2.07 16.98 5.95
C HIS A 232 -1.68 16.15 7.19
N VAL A 233 -2.12 14.89 7.27
CA VAL A 233 -1.70 13.95 8.35
C VAL A 233 -0.18 13.85 8.42
N TRP A 234 0.51 13.73 7.29
CA TRP A 234 1.97 13.65 7.27
C TRP A 234 2.63 14.93 7.80
N LYS A 235 2.17 16.11 7.36
CA LYS A 235 2.68 17.40 7.82
C LYS A 235 2.47 17.57 9.32
N THR A 236 1.25 17.39 9.79
CA THR A 236 0.87 17.56 11.20
C THR A 236 1.61 16.57 12.10
N ALA A 237 1.74 15.31 11.70
CA ALA A 237 2.51 14.34 12.48
C ALA A 237 3.98 14.74 12.65
N ARG A 238 4.58 15.38 11.66
CA ARG A 238 5.98 15.87 11.74
C ARG A 238 6.14 17.12 12.59
N SER A 239 5.15 17.98 12.63
CA SER A 239 5.20 19.23 13.40
C SER A 239 4.76 19.04 14.85
N SER A 240 3.85 18.11 15.15
CA SER A 240 3.25 17.94 16.46
C SER A 240 3.88 16.82 17.32
N LEU A 241 4.64 15.93 16.71
CA LEU A 241 5.28 14.81 17.41
C LEU A 241 6.80 14.98 17.46
N SER A 242 7.42 14.46 18.51
CA SER A 242 8.88 14.45 18.64
C SER A 242 9.57 13.85 17.42
N PRO A 243 10.77 14.31 17.04
CA PRO A 243 11.54 13.80 15.91
C PRO A 243 11.73 12.28 15.97
N ARG A 244 11.42 11.61 14.88
CA ARG A 244 11.48 10.13 14.78
C ARG A 244 11.66 9.67 13.35
N SER A 245 12.12 8.44 13.17
CA SER A 245 12.35 7.86 11.84
C SER A 245 11.05 7.48 11.11
N ARG A 246 9.94 7.27 11.86
CA ARG A 246 8.65 6.80 11.31
C ARG A 246 7.50 7.55 11.93
N TYR A 247 6.72 8.23 11.10
CA TYR A 247 5.56 8.99 11.52
C TYR A 247 4.24 8.25 11.26
N PRO A 248 3.18 8.51 12.07
CA PRO A 248 1.85 8.04 11.78
C PRO A 248 1.35 8.48 10.40
N SER A 249 0.54 7.63 9.80
CA SER A 249 -0.11 7.87 8.51
C SER A 249 -1.53 7.29 8.57
N LEU A 250 -2.36 7.55 7.55
CA LEU A 250 -3.67 6.91 7.43
C LEU A 250 -3.58 5.38 7.55
N TYR A 251 -2.52 4.79 7.01
CA TYR A 251 -2.32 3.34 7.08
C TYR A 251 -1.94 2.85 8.49
N SER A 252 -1.42 3.73 9.35
CA SER A 252 -1.10 3.39 10.74
C SER A 252 -2.36 3.07 11.56
N ALA A 253 -3.52 3.66 11.23
CA ALA A 253 -4.80 3.30 11.83
C ALA A 253 -5.14 1.81 11.59
N ARG A 254 -4.90 1.30 10.38
CA ARG A 254 -5.08 -0.12 10.07
C ARG A 254 -4.08 -1.02 10.81
N HIS A 255 -2.87 -0.55 11.09
CA HIS A 255 -1.92 -1.28 11.94
C HIS A 255 -2.40 -1.40 13.38
N VAL A 256 -3.00 -0.33 13.93
CA VAL A 256 -3.61 -0.34 15.27
C VAL A 256 -4.78 -1.34 15.35
N PHE A 257 -5.69 -1.28 14.37
CA PHE A 257 -6.78 -2.25 14.28
C PHE A 257 -6.26 -3.68 14.23
N CYS A 258 -5.28 -3.97 13.38
CA CYS A 258 -4.72 -5.30 13.25
C CYS A 258 -4.06 -5.80 14.55
N ALA A 259 -3.38 -4.93 15.29
CA ALA A 259 -2.80 -5.27 16.59
C ALA A 259 -3.89 -5.64 17.62
N ARG A 260 -4.97 -4.85 17.69
CA ARG A 260 -6.15 -5.13 18.54
C ARG A 260 -6.81 -6.47 18.14
N ALA A 261 -6.99 -6.69 16.82
CA ALA A 261 -7.55 -7.92 16.31
C ALA A 261 -6.69 -9.15 16.70
N LYS A 262 -5.37 -9.05 16.61
CA LYS A 262 -4.45 -10.12 17.02
C LYS A 262 -4.44 -10.38 18.53
N ALA A 263 -4.68 -9.37 19.34
CA ALA A 263 -4.78 -9.52 20.78
C ALA A 263 -6.10 -10.18 21.21
N ALA A 264 -7.17 -9.97 20.43
CA ALA A 264 -8.51 -10.45 20.74
C ALA A 264 -8.85 -11.80 20.07
N HIS A 265 -8.22 -12.11 18.93
CA HIS A 265 -8.64 -13.22 18.05
C HIS A 265 -7.47 -14.02 17.48
N GLY A 266 -7.75 -15.28 17.13
CA GLY A 266 -6.82 -16.14 16.41
C GLY A 266 -6.56 -15.67 14.97
N HIS A 267 -5.51 -16.19 14.33
CA HIS A 267 -5.01 -15.74 13.02
C HIS A 267 -6.06 -15.78 11.89
N ALA A 268 -6.97 -16.77 11.92
CA ALA A 268 -8.02 -16.91 10.92
C ALA A 268 -9.01 -15.74 10.98
N TRP A 269 -9.44 -15.36 12.17
CA TRP A 269 -10.32 -14.21 12.37
C TRP A 269 -9.66 -12.91 11.97
N VAL A 270 -8.38 -12.74 12.32
CA VAL A 270 -7.59 -11.57 11.90
C VAL A 270 -7.50 -11.50 10.38
N ALA A 271 -7.28 -12.62 9.70
CA ALA A 271 -7.24 -12.65 8.24
C ALA A 271 -8.59 -12.27 7.62
N ALA A 272 -9.70 -12.77 8.16
CA ALA A 272 -11.06 -12.42 7.71
C ALA A 272 -11.36 -10.93 7.92
N LEU A 273 -11.10 -10.40 9.11
CA LEU A 273 -11.27 -8.97 9.43
C LEU A 273 -10.46 -8.06 8.50
N MET A 274 -9.23 -8.46 8.21
CA MET A 274 -8.29 -7.68 7.38
C MET A 274 -8.48 -7.89 5.87
N GLY A 275 -9.31 -8.84 5.44
CA GLY A 275 -9.45 -9.21 4.03
C GLY A 275 -8.14 -9.75 3.44
N HIS A 276 -7.51 -10.69 4.13
CA HIS A 276 -6.30 -11.39 3.70
C HIS A 276 -6.63 -12.81 3.24
N ALA A 277 -6.08 -13.24 2.12
CA ALA A 277 -6.22 -14.61 1.64
C ALA A 277 -5.36 -15.62 2.42
N SER A 278 -4.39 -15.14 3.22
CA SER A 278 -3.46 -15.97 3.99
C SER A 278 -3.34 -15.47 5.43
N HIS A 279 -3.32 -16.39 6.37
CA HIS A 279 -3.06 -16.13 7.78
C HIS A 279 -1.69 -15.48 8.03
N ALA A 280 -0.67 -15.88 7.26
CA ALA A 280 0.69 -15.36 7.37
C ALA A 280 0.82 -13.87 7.05
N THR A 281 -0.09 -13.32 6.21
CA THR A 281 -0.01 -11.91 5.78
C THR A 281 -0.09 -10.94 6.95
N ALA A 282 -0.98 -11.18 7.91
CA ALA A 282 -1.12 -10.34 9.09
C ALA A 282 0.15 -10.40 9.97
N GLY A 283 0.74 -11.59 10.12
CA GLY A 283 1.98 -11.80 10.89
C GLY A 283 3.15 -11.00 10.35
N ARG A 284 3.39 -11.10 9.04
CA ARG A 284 4.58 -10.51 8.38
C ARG A 284 4.52 -9.00 8.20
N HIS A 285 3.34 -8.43 7.93
CA HIS A 285 3.24 -7.07 7.43
C HIS A 285 2.65 -6.05 8.40
N TYR A 286 1.95 -6.50 9.45
CA TYR A 286 1.24 -5.61 10.37
C TYR A 286 1.82 -5.63 11.79
N ALA A 287 1.39 -4.66 12.61
CA ALA A 287 1.78 -4.56 14.02
C ALA A 287 1.49 -5.84 14.79
N GLN A 288 2.30 -6.14 15.80
CA GLN A 288 2.15 -7.33 16.63
C GLN A 288 1.08 -7.12 17.72
N ALA A 289 0.53 -8.21 18.29
CA ALA A 289 -0.47 -8.18 19.34
C ALA A 289 -0.03 -7.34 20.56
N ARG A 290 1.25 -7.43 20.96
CA ARG A 290 1.84 -6.60 22.05
C ARG A 290 1.72 -5.09 21.83
N HIS A 291 1.44 -4.65 20.62
CA HIS A 291 1.20 -3.24 20.27
C HIS A 291 -0.28 -2.89 20.29
N ALA A 292 -1.16 -3.83 20.69
CA ALA A 292 -2.55 -3.52 20.98
C ALA A 292 -2.61 -2.57 22.16
N ARG A 293 -3.42 -1.56 22.06
CA ARG A 293 -3.68 -0.66 23.18
C ARG A 293 -4.37 -1.44 24.27
N GLY A 294 -3.79 -1.44 25.46
CA GLY A 294 -4.29 -2.20 26.59
C GLY A 294 -5.75 -1.89 26.90
N GLY A 295 -6.54 -2.93 27.15
CA GLY A 295 -7.82 -2.84 27.82
C GLY A 295 -9.05 -2.53 26.96
N VAL A 296 -8.95 -2.11 25.71
CA VAL A 296 -10.14 -1.90 24.86
C VAL A 296 -10.37 -3.12 23.99
N PRO A 297 -11.39 -3.95 24.24
CA PRO A 297 -11.74 -5.08 23.40
C PRO A 297 -12.02 -4.61 21.95
N LEU A 298 -11.66 -5.45 20.98
CA LEU A 298 -12.10 -5.22 19.61
C LEU A 298 -13.56 -5.65 19.51
N GLY A 299 -14.48 -4.70 19.44
CA GLY A 299 -15.90 -4.97 19.31
C GLY A 299 -16.36 -5.29 17.88
N VAL A 300 -15.44 -5.42 16.94
CA VAL A 300 -15.75 -5.71 15.53
C VAL A 300 -15.42 -7.16 15.22
N THR A 301 -16.39 -7.88 14.65
CA THR A 301 -16.26 -9.30 14.29
C THR A 301 -16.57 -9.53 12.80
N PRO A 302 -16.00 -10.55 12.15
CA PRO A 302 -16.41 -10.92 10.79
C PRO A 302 -17.73 -11.68 10.83
N LEU A 303 -18.69 -11.35 9.95
CA LEU A 303 -20.01 -12.01 9.88
C LEU A 303 -20.02 -13.36 9.16
N SER A 304 -19.02 -13.66 8.39
CA SER A 304 -18.81 -14.98 7.78
C SER A 304 -17.33 -15.17 7.60
N PRO A 305 -16.67 -15.88 8.48
CA PRO A 305 -15.35 -16.35 8.20
C PRO A 305 -15.49 -17.48 7.14
N LYS A 306 -15.44 -17.15 5.84
CA LYS A 306 -14.80 -18.09 4.92
C LYS A 306 -13.35 -18.10 5.38
N LEU A 307 -13.08 -18.95 6.33
CA LEU A 307 -11.72 -19.18 6.81
C LEU A 307 -10.92 -19.63 5.60
N PRO A 308 -9.80 -18.95 5.26
CA PRO A 308 -8.91 -19.50 4.27
C PRO A 308 -8.52 -20.90 4.73
N PRO A 309 -8.37 -21.87 3.81
CA PRO A 309 -7.99 -23.23 4.17
C PRO A 309 -6.73 -23.17 5.04
N THR A 310 -6.74 -23.95 6.10
CA THR A 310 -5.55 -24.21 6.92
C THR A 310 -4.48 -24.79 5.99
N PRO A 311 -3.22 -24.35 6.06
CA PRO A 311 -2.14 -24.89 5.25
C PRO A 311 -1.92 -26.38 5.52
#